data_5a135f15aef53692033f2f6696aa6eaa
#
_entry.id   5a135f15aef53692033f2f6696aa6eaa
#
_cell.length_a   1.000
_cell.length_b   1.000
_cell.length_c   1.000
_cell.angle_alpha   90.00
_cell.angle_beta   90.00
_cell.angle_gamma   90.00
#
_symmetry.space_group_name_H-M   'P 1'
#
loop_
_entity.id
_entity.type
_entity.pdbx_description
1 polymer ?
#
loop_
_entity_poly.entity_id
_entity_poly.type
_entity_poly.pdbx_seq_one_letter_code
_entity_poly.pdbx_strand_id
1 'polypeptide(L)'
;MIDLQWPDGSRESVYSPSTVVEDVFTAGAAYPLSEFVALSRAAMTEASDRVQARYGFPCSRAAATLASIEASIARFGAGEVRVAGFRR
;
A
#
# COMPACT_ATOMS: atom_id res chain seq x y z
N MET A 1 -3.32 8.71 -3.42
CA MET A 1 -4.04 7.54 -2.83
C MET A 1 -4.00 6.37 -3.79
N ILE A 2 -4.03 5.17 -3.27
CA ILE A 2 -4.06 3.94 -4.06
C ILE A 2 -5.46 3.35 -3.95
N ASP A 3 -6.07 3.04 -5.10
CA ASP A 3 -7.37 2.37 -5.14
C ASP A 3 -7.14 0.87 -5.28
N LEU A 4 -7.65 0.10 -4.33
CA LEU A 4 -7.48 -1.35 -4.25
C LEU A 4 -8.81 -2.06 -4.42
N GLN A 5 -8.78 -3.23 -5.03
CA GLN A 5 -9.92 -4.16 -5.05
C GLN A 5 -9.47 -5.46 -4.40
N TRP A 6 -10.12 -5.80 -3.29
CA TRP A 6 -9.80 -6.99 -2.49
C TRP A 6 -10.41 -8.26 -3.08
N PRO A 7 -9.97 -9.44 -2.61
CA PRO A 7 -10.44 -10.72 -3.18
C PRO A 7 -11.94 -10.95 -3.15
N ASP A 8 -12.67 -10.31 -2.22
CA ASP A 8 -14.11 -10.42 -2.12
C ASP A 8 -14.86 -9.42 -3.02
N GLY A 9 -14.12 -8.62 -3.81
CA GLY A 9 -14.68 -7.58 -4.66
C GLY A 9 -14.84 -6.23 -4.00
N SER A 10 -14.60 -6.12 -2.70
CA SER A 10 -14.70 -4.83 -2.01
C SER A 10 -13.56 -3.91 -2.45
N ARG A 11 -13.79 -2.60 -2.36
CA ARG A 11 -12.83 -1.58 -2.76
C ARG A 11 -12.43 -0.73 -1.57
N GLU A 12 -11.16 -0.33 -1.58
CA GLU A 12 -10.60 0.54 -0.54
C GLU A 12 -9.61 1.50 -1.16
N SER A 13 -9.63 2.76 -0.73
CA SER A 13 -8.61 3.73 -1.10
C SER A 13 -7.72 3.97 0.11
N VAL A 14 -6.42 3.80 -0.05
CA VAL A 14 -5.46 3.99 1.03
C VAL A 14 -4.51 5.14 0.72
N TYR A 15 -4.11 5.86 1.75
CA TYR A 15 -3.20 6.99 1.61
C TYR A 15 -1.79 6.52 1.27
N SER A 16 -1.15 7.25 0.34
CA SER A 16 0.27 7.07 0.04
C SER A 16 0.98 8.41 0.20
N PRO A 17 2.01 8.50 1.04
CA PRO A 17 2.71 9.76 1.28
C PRO A 17 3.66 10.17 0.16
N SER A 18 3.94 9.30 -0.80
CA SER A 18 4.87 9.61 -1.87
C SER A 18 4.53 8.82 -3.14
N THR A 19 5.24 9.11 -4.23
CA THR A 19 5.09 8.40 -5.50
C THR A 19 5.79 7.04 -5.53
N VAL A 20 6.41 6.62 -4.44
CA VAL A 20 7.10 5.31 -4.35
C VAL A 20 6.17 4.19 -4.76
N VAL A 21 4.89 4.24 -4.36
CA VAL A 21 3.91 3.20 -4.68
C VAL A 21 3.67 3.08 -6.18
N GLU A 22 3.80 4.16 -6.95
CA GLU A 22 3.65 4.14 -8.39
C GLU A 22 4.83 3.44 -9.07
N ASP A 23 6.00 3.40 -8.43
CA ASP A 23 7.16 2.68 -8.91
C ASP A 23 7.11 1.18 -8.55
N VAL A 24 6.45 0.84 -7.44
CA VAL A 24 6.37 -0.53 -6.92
C VAL A 24 5.19 -1.29 -7.52
N PHE A 25 4.04 -0.63 -7.70
CA PHE A 25 2.82 -1.26 -8.19
C PHE A 25 2.46 -0.74 -9.59
N THR A 26 1.84 -1.62 -10.38
CA THR A 26 1.33 -1.27 -11.71
C THR A 26 -0.19 -1.18 -11.65
N ALA A 27 -0.75 -0.07 -12.11
CA ALA A 27 -2.20 0.09 -12.20
C ALA A 27 -2.80 -0.99 -13.11
N GLY A 28 -3.87 -1.64 -12.66
CA GLY A 28 -4.53 -2.73 -13.36
C GLY A 28 -3.95 -4.10 -13.08
N ALA A 29 -2.80 -4.20 -12.41
CA ALA A 29 -2.20 -5.48 -12.07
C ALA A 29 -2.79 -6.06 -10.79
N ALA A 30 -2.81 -7.40 -10.70
CA ALA A 30 -3.19 -8.12 -9.50
C ALA A 30 -1.97 -8.75 -8.87
N TYR A 31 -1.95 -8.81 -7.53
CA TYR A 31 -0.83 -9.35 -6.76
C TYR A 31 -1.35 -10.35 -5.73
N PRO A 32 -0.67 -11.51 -5.54
CA PRO A 32 -0.98 -12.36 -4.39
C PRO A 32 -0.86 -11.58 -3.09
N LEU A 33 -1.69 -11.87 -2.10
CA LEU A 33 -1.71 -11.10 -0.84
C LEU A 33 -0.34 -11.08 -0.15
N SER A 34 0.38 -12.21 -0.13
CA SER A 34 1.70 -12.29 0.47
C SER A 34 2.72 -11.39 -0.23
N GLU A 35 2.67 -11.34 -1.55
CA GLU A 35 3.53 -10.46 -2.33
C GLU A 35 3.14 -9.00 -2.13
N PHE A 36 1.85 -8.72 -2.14
CA PHE A 36 1.34 -7.36 -1.96
C PHE A 36 1.78 -6.78 -0.62
N VAL A 37 1.70 -7.55 0.48
CA VAL A 37 2.10 -7.05 1.79
C VAL A 37 3.61 -6.80 1.86
N ALA A 38 4.42 -7.66 1.24
CA ALA A 38 5.87 -7.47 1.21
C ALA A 38 6.25 -6.21 0.44
N LEU A 39 5.63 -6.00 -0.73
CA LEU A 39 5.86 -4.80 -1.54
C LEU A 39 5.35 -3.54 -0.82
N SER A 40 4.22 -3.64 -0.12
CA SER A 40 3.68 -2.52 0.65
C SER A 40 4.59 -2.12 1.80
N ARG A 41 5.16 -3.08 2.51
CA ARG A 41 6.13 -2.80 3.58
C ARG A 41 7.35 -2.08 3.05
N ALA A 42 7.90 -2.57 1.93
CA ALA A 42 9.07 -1.93 1.30
C ALA A 42 8.73 -0.51 0.85
N ALA A 43 7.59 -0.31 0.19
CA ALA A 43 7.18 0.99 -0.30
C ALA A 43 6.94 1.99 0.82
N MET A 44 6.25 1.57 1.89
CA MET A 44 5.94 2.46 3.01
C MET A 44 7.19 2.78 3.84
N THR A 45 8.12 1.82 3.97
CA THR A 45 9.40 2.07 4.63
C THR A 45 10.21 3.10 3.86
N GLU A 46 10.32 2.97 2.54
CA GLU A 46 11.01 3.94 1.70
C GLU A 46 10.37 5.31 1.76
N ALA A 47 9.04 5.38 1.72
CA ALA A 47 8.31 6.63 1.83
C ALA A 47 8.56 7.30 3.18
N SER A 48 8.55 6.52 4.26
CA SER A 48 8.84 7.03 5.61
C SER A 48 10.27 7.54 5.73
N ASP A 49 11.24 6.81 5.14
CA ASP A 49 12.64 7.24 5.15
C ASP A 49 12.85 8.55 4.40
N ARG A 50 12.15 8.75 3.28
CA ARG A 50 12.20 10.02 2.54
C ARG A 50 11.65 11.18 3.36
N VAL A 51 10.54 10.97 4.06
CA VAL A 51 9.96 11.99 4.94
C VAL A 51 10.89 12.28 6.11
N GLN A 52 11.47 11.26 6.72
CA GLN A 52 12.41 11.42 7.83
C GLN A 52 13.66 12.19 7.40
N ALA A 53 14.20 11.89 6.22
CA ALA A 53 15.37 12.60 5.69
C ALA A 53 15.08 14.08 5.46
N ARG A 54 13.85 14.42 5.08
CA ARG A 54 13.46 15.80 4.78
C ARG A 54 13.03 16.58 6.02
N TYR A 55 12.28 15.95 6.92
CA TYR A 55 11.63 16.63 8.05
C TYR A 55 12.17 16.24 9.41
N GLY A 56 13.01 15.21 9.50
CA GLY A 56 13.65 14.77 10.74
C GLY A 56 12.82 13.81 11.59
N PHE A 57 11.65 13.35 11.11
CA PHE A 57 10.82 12.38 11.82
C PHE A 57 10.11 11.45 10.84
N PRO A 58 9.77 10.21 11.27
CA PRO A 58 9.10 9.22 10.40
C PRO A 58 7.68 9.65 10.04
N CYS A 59 7.19 9.15 8.90
CA CYS A 59 5.83 9.41 8.45
C CYS A 59 4.85 8.48 9.16
N SER A 60 4.06 9.02 10.09
CA SER A 60 3.04 8.24 10.79
C SER A 60 1.90 7.78 9.87
N ARG A 61 1.62 8.53 8.79
CA ARG A 61 0.60 8.15 7.81
C ARG A 61 1.01 6.93 7.01
N ALA A 62 2.29 6.79 6.67
CA ALA A 62 2.81 5.59 6.02
C ALA A 62 2.62 4.37 6.91
N ALA A 63 2.92 4.48 8.20
CA ALA A 63 2.73 3.42 9.17
C ALA A 63 1.25 3.05 9.31
N ALA A 64 0.36 4.04 9.36
CA ALA A 64 -1.08 3.81 9.45
C ALA A 64 -1.62 3.10 8.20
N THR A 65 -1.16 3.50 7.01
CA THR A 65 -1.54 2.86 5.76
C THR A 65 -1.11 1.39 5.74
N LEU A 66 0.11 1.11 6.15
CA LEU A 66 0.61 -0.27 6.22
C LEU A 66 -0.20 -1.12 7.19
N ALA A 67 -0.52 -0.57 8.37
CA ALA A 67 -1.35 -1.27 9.35
C ALA A 67 -2.74 -1.58 8.79
N SER A 68 -3.34 -0.65 8.05
CA SER A 68 -4.63 -0.86 7.41
C SER A 68 -4.56 -1.97 6.36
N ILE A 69 -3.51 -1.99 5.54
CA ILE A 69 -3.30 -3.04 4.53
C ILE A 69 -3.13 -4.40 5.21
N GLU A 70 -2.32 -4.49 6.25
CA GLU A 70 -2.09 -5.73 6.97
C GLU A 70 -3.37 -6.26 7.63
N ALA A 71 -4.19 -5.38 8.18
CA ALA A 71 -5.47 -5.76 8.77
C ALA A 71 -6.43 -6.31 7.71
N SER A 72 -6.48 -5.69 6.54
CA SER A 72 -7.32 -6.16 5.43
C SER A 72 -6.86 -7.52 4.93
N ILE A 73 -5.55 -7.72 4.78
CA ILE A 73 -4.98 -8.99 4.33
C ILE A 73 -5.31 -10.11 5.34
N ALA A 74 -5.23 -9.83 6.63
CA ALA A 74 -5.55 -10.80 7.67
C ALA A 74 -6.99 -11.31 7.59
N ARG A 75 -7.94 -10.50 7.08
CA ARG A 75 -9.33 -10.90 6.91
C ARG A 75 -9.50 -11.94 5.81
N PHE A 76 -8.67 -11.89 4.77
CA PHE A 76 -8.85 -12.74 3.59
C PHE A 76 -8.04 -14.03 3.65
N GLY A 77 -6.84 -14.01 4.23
CA GLY A 77 -5.97 -15.17 4.35
C GLY A 77 -5.34 -15.64 3.06
N ALA A 78 -6.05 -15.57 1.94
CA ALA A 78 -5.58 -16.00 0.63
C ALA A 78 -6.30 -15.21 -0.47
N GLY A 79 -5.76 -15.24 -1.70
CA GLY A 79 -6.33 -14.56 -2.85
C GLY A 79 -5.40 -13.49 -3.39
N GLU A 80 -5.95 -12.63 -4.26
CA GLU A 80 -5.20 -11.57 -4.91
C GLU A 80 -5.90 -10.23 -4.69
N VAL A 81 -5.09 -9.17 -4.59
CA VAL A 81 -5.56 -7.79 -4.57
C VAL A 81 -5.20 -7.14 -5.90
N ARG A 82 -6.13 -6.40 -6.48
CA ARG A 82 -5.89 -5.62 -7.69
C ARG A 82 -5.64 -4.17 -7.34
N VAL A 83 -4.58 -3.61 -7.92
CA VAL A 83 -4.33 -2.17 -7.86
C VAL A 83 -5.14 -1.53 -8.99
N ALA A 84 -6.31 -0.97 -8.66
CA ALA A 84 -7.20 -0.40 -9.67
C ALA A 84 -6.63 0.89 -10.26
N GLY A 85 -5.91 1.67 -9.47
CA GLY A 85 -5.28 2.89 -9.95
C GLY A 85 -4.71 3.73 -8.83
N PHE A 86 -4.17 4.89 -9.20
CA PHE A 86 -3.61 5.86 -8.28
C PHE A 86 -4.36 7.18 -8.43
N ARG A 87 -4.65 7.82 -7.29
CA ARG A 87 -5.23 9.16 -7.27
C ARG A 87 -4.33 10.11 -6.49
N ARG A 88 -4.27 11.34 -6.93
CA ARG A 88 -3.45 12.38 -6.31
C ARG A 88 -4.29 13.41 -5.59
#